data_f7c1d409148de0e9697734de8f2a2df8
#
_entry.id   f7c1d409148de0e9697734de8f2a2df8
#
_cell.length_a   1.000
_cell.length_b   1.000
_cell.length_c   1.000
_cell.angle_alpha   90.00
_cell.angle_beta   90.00
_cell.angle_gamma   90.00
#
_symmetry.space_group_name_H-M   'P 1'
#
loop_
_entity.id
_entity.type
_entity.pdbx_description
1 polymer ?
#
loop_
_entity_poly.entity_id
_entity_poly.type
_entity_poly.pdbx_seq_one_letter_code
_entity_poly.pdbx_strand_id
1 'polypeptide(L)'
;MRLLPADELGSRIITQARPHLPADDERLVNLEAALKRNNNLLTPDLRELAVSTLHAAQQAEEAERARVCSFSQIIAASVVIMTVIAALFAAWGYVVPAVAEKFCFTPPEGMVCPIGHSAQGSDLLLVLFIGALAAALAGAVSLRSMRGTSGPYRIAVLLLVLRLPVGALSAALGILLISGEFLPGLSSLDSEAQIVAWAAAFGILQETVTRAVDKQGQLVLDNVRAPNRGFEH
;
A
#
# COMPACT_ATOMS: atom_id res chain seq x y z
N MET A 1 -29.14 19.76 -28.02
CA MET A 1 -29.09 18.35 -27.59
C MET A 1 -29.30 17.49 -28.84
N ARG A 2 -28.26 16.91 -29.46
CA ARG A 2 -28.38 16.03 -30.61
C ARG A 2 -28.84 14.67 -30.11
N LEU A 3 -30.03 14.24 -30.54
CA LEU A 3 -30.49 12.86 -30.33
C LEU A 3 -29.53 11.95 -31.10
N LEU A 4 -28.89 11.03 -30.39
CA LEU A 4 -28.03 10.02 -30.99
C LEU A 4 -28.84 9.08 -31.85
N PRO A 5 -28.35 8.69 -33.04
CA PRO A 5 -29.04 7.69 -33.89
C PRO A 5 -29.11 6.36 -33.10
N ALA A 6 -30.21 5.65 -33.32
CA ALA A 6 -30.59 4.44 -32.56
C ALA A 6 -29.60 3.27 -32.73
N ASP A 7 -28.82 3.26 -33.79
CA ASP A 7 -27.76 2.30 -34.11
C ASP A 7 -26.47 2.51 -33.27
N GLU A 8 -26.19 3.77 -32.89
CA GLU A 8 -25.05 4.07 -31.98
C GLU A 8 -25.38 3.80 -30.52
N LEU A 9 -26.66 3.82 -30.13
CA LEU A 9 -27.06 3.71 -28.72
C LEU A 9 -26.72 2.33 -28.13
N GLY A 10 -26.98 1.26 -28.91
CA GLY A 10 -26.69 -0.12 -28.49
C GLY A 10 -25.21 -0.39 -28.28
N SER A 11 -24.36 0.06 -29.20
CA SER A 11 -22.93 -0.10 -29.13
C SER A 11 -22.30 0.67 -27.94
N ARG A 12 -22.82 1.85 -27.62
CA ARG A 12 -22.40 2.65 -26.47
C ARG A 12 -22.74 1.98 -25.14
N ILE A 13 -23.94 1.40 -25.01
CA ILE A 13 -24.34 0.70 -23.78
C ILE A 13 -23.37 -0.47 -23.51
N ILE A 14 -23.04 -1.27 -24.52
CA ILE A 14 -22.08 -2.36 -24.39
C ILE A 14 -20.70 -1.84 -24.01
N THR A 15 -20.21 -0.80 -24.68
CA THR A 15 -18.89 -0.23 -24.39
C THR A 15 -18.80 0.32 -22.97
N GLN A 16 -19.90 0.85 -22.45
CA GLN A 16 -19.98 1.37 -21.09
C GLN A 16 -20.15 0.27 -20.03
N ALA A 17 -20.88 -0.80 -20.34
CA ALA A 17 -21.15 -1.91 -19.40
C ALA A 17 -19.98 -2.90 -19.30
N ARG A 18 -19.27 -3.16 -20.40
CA ARG A 18 -18.19 -4.16 -20.50
C ARG A 18 -17.04 -4.00 -19.49
N PRO A 19 -16.56 -2.79 -19.11
CA PRO A 19 -15.52 -2.64 -18.10
C PRO A 19 -15.94 -3.04 -16.68
N HIS A 20 -17.24 -3.00 -16.37
CA HIS A 20 -17.78 -3.15 -15.02
C HIS A 20 -18.49 -4.48 -14.78
N LEU A 21 -18.81 -5.23 -15.85
CA LEU A 21 -19.44 -6.54 -15.76
C LEU A 21 -18.46 -7.65 -16.16
N PRO A 22 -18.55 -8.85 -15.53
CA PRO A 22 -17.81 -10.02 -15.98
C PRO A 22 -18.14 -10.36 -17.43
N ALA A 23 -17.17 -10.90 -18.17
CA ALA A 23 -17.34 -11.24 -19.58
C ALA A 23 -18.40 -12.35 -19.83
N ASP A 24 -18.70 -13.12 -18.80
CA ASP A 24 -19.67 -14.22 -18.76
C ASP A 24 -21.02 -13.82 -18.15
N ASP A 25 -21.25 -12.53 -17.87
CA ASP A 25 -22.54 -12.05 -17.38
C ASP A 25 -23.61 -12.28 -18.45
N GLU A 26 -24.64 -13.07 -18.09
CA GLU A 26 -25.72 -13.47 -18.99
C GLU A 26 -26.44 -12.29 -19.64
N ARG A 27 -26.59 -11.17 -18.93
CA ARG A 27 -27.26 -9.95 -19.43
C ARG A 27 -26.43 -9.30 -20.52
N LEU A 28 -25.11 -9.19 -20.32
CA LEU A 28 -24.19 -8.61 -21.30
C LEU A 28 -24.12 -9.49 -22.54
N VAL A 29 -23.97 -10.81 -22.39
CA VAL A 29 -23.89 -11.79 -23.46
C VAL A 29 -25.21 -11.80 -24.30
N ASN A 30 -26.36 -11.81 -23.60
CA ASN A 30 -27.67 -11.81 -24.27
C ASN A 30 -27.91 -10.48 -25.00
N LEU A 31 -27.51 -9.34 -24.43
CA LEU A 31 -27.66 -8.04 -25.10
C LEU A 31 -26.75 -7.94 -26.32
N GLU A 32 -25.51 -8.40 -26.25
CA GLU A 32 -24.57 -8.43 -27.38
C GLU A 32 -25.10 -9.32 -28.51
N ALA A 33 -25.58 -10.51 -28.19
CA ALA A 33 -26.15 -11.44 -29.17
C ALA A 33 -27.40 -10.92 -29.83
N ALA A 34 -28.28 -10.24 -29.07
CA ALA A 34 -29.51 -9.67 -29.59
C ALA A 34 -29.24 -8.43 -30.45
N LEU A 35 -28.35 -7.54 -30.08
CA LEU A 35 -27.95 -6.38 -30.89
C LEU A 35 -27.27 -6.82 -32.19
N LYS A 36 -26.45 -7.87 -32.17
CA LYS A 36 -25.81 -8.43 -33.35
C LYS A 36 -26.82 -9.00 -34.36
N ARG A 37 -27.91 -9.61 -33.86
CA ARG A 37 -29.04 -10.10 -34.72
C ARG A 37 -29.86 -8.97 -35.34
N ASN A 38 -29.97 -7.83 -34.65
CA ASN A 38 -30.81 -6.69 -35.07
C ASN A 38 -30.01 -5.52 -35.67
N ASN A 39 -28.84 -5.79 -36.24
CA ASN A 39 -27.97 -4.77 -36.85
C ASN A 39 -27.70 -3.55 -35.91
N ASN A 40 -27.49 -3.80 -34.63
CA ASN A 40 -27.32 -2.80 -33.56
C ASN A 40 -28.53 -1.89 -33.31
N LEU A 41 -29.68 -2.18 -33.86
CA LEU A 41 -30.91 -1.42 -33.63
C LEU A 41 -31.55 -1.84 -32.29
N LEU A 42 -31.81 -0.86 -31.43
CA LEU A 42 -32.48 -1.06 -30.15
C LEU A 42 -34.01 -1.15 -30.38
N THR A 43 -34.53 -2.36 -30.42
CA THR A 43 -36.00 -2.60 -30.48
C THR A 43 -36.62 -2.36 -29.09
N PRO A 44 -37.93 -2.10 -28.98
CA PRO A 44 -38.61 -1.90 -27.71
C PRO A 44 -38.38 -3.04 -26.70
N ASP A 45 -38.35 -4.30 -27.18
CA ASP A 45 -38.11 -5.49 -26.34
C ASP A 45 -36.68 -5.55 -25.82
N LEU A 46 -35.68 -5.06 -26.55
CA LEU A 46 -34.31 -4.99 -26.16
C LEU A 46 -34.02 -3.82 -25.20
N ARG A 47 -34.92 -2.85 -25.14
CA ARG A 47 -34.76 -1.68 -24.29
C ARG A 47 -34.73 -2.06 -22.79
N GLU A 48 -35.58 -3.00 -22.38
CA GLU A 48 -35.65 -3.48 -21.00
C GLU A 48 -34.35 -4.22 -20.62
N LEU A 49 -33.87 -5.09 -21.52
CA LEU A 49 -32.59 -5.78 -21.33
C LEU A 49 -31.41 -4.80 -21.28
N ALA A 50 -31.39 -3.80 -22.14
CA ALA A 50 -30.37 -2.77 -22.17
C ALA A 50 -30.36 -1.92 -20.87
N VAL A 51 -31.51 -1.55 -20.35
CA VAL A 51 -31.67 -0.80 -19.12
C VAL A 51 -31.22 -1.65 -17.92
N SER A 52 -31.63 -2.93 -17.86
CA SER A 52 -31.22 -3.82 -16.76
C SER A 52 -29.69 -4.08 -16.77
N THR A 53 -29.08 -4.22 -17.94
CA THR A 53 -27.63 -4.36 -18.11
C THR A 53 -26.90 -3.09 -17.65
N LEU A 54 -27.41 -1.91 -18.03
CA LEU A 54 -26.83 -0.63 -17.62
C LEU A 54 -26.94 -0.43 -16.11
N HIS A 55 -28.08 -0.74 -15.51
CA HIS A 55 -28.24 -0.69 -14.05
C HIS A 55 -27.31 -1.65 -13.32
N ALA A 56 -27.14 -2.86 -13.82
CA ALA A 56 -26.18 -3.81 -13.24
C ALA A 56 -24.74 -3.29 -13.33
N ALA A 57 -24.36 -2.69 -14.46
CA ALA A 57 -23.05 -2.08 -14.64
C ALA A 57 -22.83 -0.89 -13.69
N GLN A 58 -23.84 -0.03 -13.50
CA GLN A 58 -23.78 1.08 -12.56
C GLN A 58 -23.65 0.60 -11.12
N GLN A 59 -24.41 -0.41 -10.71
CA GLN A 59 -24.31 -1.00 -9.37
C GLN A 59 -22.92 -1.63 -9.15
N ALA A 60 -22.36 -2.30 -10.15
CA ALA A 60 -21.01 -2.85 -10.07
C ALA A 60 -19.97 -1.75 -9.92
N GLU A 61 -20.07 -0.65 -10.68
CA GLU A 61 -19.19 0.51 -10.59
C GLU A 61 -19.29 1.19 -9.20
N GLU A 62 -20.50 1.36 -8.68
CA GLU A 62 -20.70 1.94 -7.34
C GLU A 62 -20.13 1.05 -6.25
N ALA A 63 -20.31 -0.28 -6.36
CA ALA A 63 -19.73 -1.24 -5.40
C ALA A 63 -18.21 -1.24 -5.46
N GLU A 64 -17.60 -1.13 -6.63
CA GLU A 64 -16.17 -1.01 -6.81
C GLU A 64 -15.63 0.30 -6.21
N ARG A 65 -16.29 1.42 -6.48
CA ARG A 65 -15.95 2.72 -5.88
C ARG A 65 -16.06 2.70 -4.36
N ALA A 66 -17.11 2.08 -3.81
CA ALA A 66 -17.28 1.95 -2.37
C ALA A 66 -16.16 1.12 -1.73
N ARG A 67 -15.74 0.00 -2.36
CA ARG A 67 -14.60 -0.81 -1.91
C ARG A 67 -13.29 -0.02 -1.91
N VAL A 68 -13.00 0.70 -3.01
CA VAL A 68 -11.82 1.55 -3.13
C VAL A 68 -11.83 2.66 -2.08
N CYS A 69 -12.98 3.28 -1.83
CA CYS A 69 -13.14 4.32 -0.82
C CYS A 69 -12.90 3.76 0.59
N SER A 70 -13.53 2.64 0.96
CA SER A 70 -13.32 1.98 2.25
C SER A 70 -11.85 1.59 2.46
N PHE A 71 -11.23 1.01 1.45
CA PHE A 71 -9.81 0.63 1.51
C PHE A 71 -8.91 1.86 1.70
N SER A 72 -9.16 2.94 0.98
CA SER A 72 -8.40 4.18 1.13
C SER A 72 -8.56 4.81 2.52
N GLN A 73 -9.76 4.70 3.13
CA GLN A 73 -10.00 5.16 4.50
C GLN A 73 -9.22 4.36 5.53
N ILE A 74 -9.16 3.02 5.39
CA ILE A 74 -8.39 2.15 6.28
C ILE A 74 -6.90 2.51 6.20
N ILE A 75 -6.35 2.68 4.99
CA ILE A 75 -4.94 3.08 4.83
C ILE A 75 -4.71 4.48 5.43
N ALA A 76 -5.59 5.45 5.18
CA ALA A 76 -5.47 6.79 5.74
C ALA A 76 -5.50 6.77 7.27
N ALA A 77 -6.40 5.98 7.87
CA ALA A 77 -6.45 5.80 9.32
C ALA A 77 -5.15 5.18 9.85
N SER A 78 -4.61 4.17 9.16
CA SER A 78 -3.31 3.54 9.52
C SER A 78 -2.16 4.54 9.45
N VAL A 79 -2.13 5.41 8.43
CA VAL A 79 -1.13 6.50 8.33
C VAL A 79 -1.21 7.41 9.54
N VAL A 80 -2.41 7.86 9.89
CA VAL A 80 -2.61 8.77 11.04
C VAL A 80 -2.16 8.09 12.34
N ILE A 81 -2.59 6.84 12.58
CA ILE A 81 -2.24 6.08 13.79
C ILE A 81 -0.72 5.92 13.89
N MET A 82 -0.06 5.47 12.82
CA MET A 82 1.40 5.25 12.83
C MET A 82 2.18 6.55 12.98
N THR A 83 1.70 7.65 12.37
CA THR A 83 2.30 8.97 12.54
C THR A 83 2.17 9.47 13.99
N VAL A 84 1.00 9.27 14.60
CA VAL A 84 0.78 9.62 16.01
C VAL A 84 1.70 8.80 16.93
N ILE A 85 1.81 7.49 16.70
CA ILE A 85 2.73 6.62 17.46
C ILE A 85 4.18 7.11 17.31
N ALA A 86 4.64 7.41 16.10
CA ALA A 86 5.98 7.91 15.84
C ALA A 86 6.22 9.26 16.53
N ALA A 87 5.24 10.17 16.48
CA ALA A 87 5.32 11.47 17.13
C ALA A 87 5.34 11.36 18.67
N LEU A 88 4.52 10.49 19.24
CA LEU A 88 4.51 10.21 20.69
C LEU A 88 5.84 9.61 21.14
N PHE A 89 6.37 8.68 20.36
CA PHE A 89 7.67 8.05 20.65
C PHE A 89 8.82 9.08 20.55
N ALA A 90 8.79 9.94 19.54
CA ALA A 90 9.73 11.05 19.40
C ALA A 90 9.66 12.03 20.57
N ALA A 91 8.45 12.43 20.97
CA ALA A 91 8.22 13.32 22.10
C ALA A 91 8.69 12.68 23.43
N TRP A 92 8.42 11.39 23.61
CA TRP A 92 8.87 10.65 24.79
C TRP A 92 10.39 10.60 24.87
N GLY A 93 11.09 10.28 23.77
CA GLY A 93 12.57 10.28 23.76
C GLY A 93 13.17 11.68 23.94
N TYR A 94 12.46 12.74 23.51
CA TYR A 94 12.89 14.11 23.72
C TYR A 94 12.76 14.56 25.19
N VAL A 95 11.68 14.15 25.88
CA VAL A 95 11.38 14.57 27.26
C VAL A 95 12.11 13.70 28.28
N VAL A 96 12.34 12.41 27.99
CA VAL A 96 12.93 11.44 28.92
C VAL A 96 14.34 11.05 28.46
N PRO A 97 15.41 11.61 29.07
CA PRO A 97 16.79 11.35 28.65
C PRO A 97 17.19 9.87 28.69
N ALA A 98 16.63 9.10 29.63
CA ALA A 98 16.89 7.66 29.75
C ALA A 98 16.46 6.87 28.49
N VAL A 99 15.51 7.39 27.68
CA VAL A 99 15.14 6.79 26.40
C VAL A 99 16.19 7.11 25.34
N ALA A 100 16.71 8.33 25.31
CA ALA A 100 17.76 8.74 24.38
C ALA A 100 19.08 7.95 24.64
N GLU A 101 19.40 7.64 25.88
CA GLU A 101 20.57 6.81 26.24
C GLU A 101 20.54 5.42 25.61
N LYS A 102 19.36 4.86 25.34
CA LYS A 102 19.23 3.55 24.68
C LYS A 102 19.65 3.54 23.21
N PHE A 103 19.80 4.71 22.61
CA PHE A 103 20.30 4.89 21.24
C PHE A 103 21.80 5.19 21.19
N CYS A 104 22.45 5.29 22.35
CA CYS A 104 23.90 5.45 22.49
C CYS A 104 24.57 4.10 22.74
N PHE A 105 25.81 3.97 22.31
CA PHE A 105 26.65 2.80 22.49
C PHE A 105 27.87 3.19 23.30
N THR A 106 28.45 2.25 24.08
CA THR A 106 29.63 2.47 24.91
C THR A 106 30.78 1.56 24.45
N PRO A 107 31.40 1.85 23.27
CA PRO A 107 32.63 1.17 22.91
C PRO A 107 33.77 1.50 23.89
N PRO A 108 34.92 0.76 23.85
CA PRO A 108 36.04 0.99 24.73
C PRO A 108 36.62 2.42 24.67
N GLU A 109 36.41 3.14 23.61
CA GLU A 109 36.92 4.49 23.36
C GLU A 109 36.03 5.61 23.93
N GLY A 110 34.81 5.29 24.44
CA GLY A 110 33.89 6.26 25.03
C GLY A 110 32.44 6.09 24.57
N MET A 111 31.56 6.96 25.02
CA MET A 111 30.16 6.92 24.60
C MET A 111 29.98 7.52 23.18
N VAL A 112 29.28 6.81 22.33
CA VAL A 112 28.92 7.23 20.97
C VAL A 112 27.40 7.27 20.81
N CYS A 113 26.85 8.45 20.49
CA CYS A 113 25.42 8.68 20.25
C CYS A 113 25.21 9.14 18.78
N PRO A 114 23.99 9.14 18.27
CA PRO A 114 23.70 9.58 16.90
C PRO A 114 24.16 11.01 16.55
N ILE A 115 24.22 11.92 17.54
CA ILE A 115 24.61 13.34 17.36
C ILE A 115 25.80 13.71 18.26
N GLY A 116 26.70 12.79 18.58
CA GLY A 116 27.91 13.11 19.38
C GLY A 116 28.18 12.16 20.51
N HIS A 117 28.84 12.66 21.58
CA HIS A 117 29.32 11.83 22.68
C HIS A 117 28.47 11.93 23.95
N SER A 118 27.30 12.55 23.88
CA SER A 118 26.36 12.68 25.00
C SER A 118 24.92 12.44 24.53
N ALA A 119 24.18 11.66 25.32
CA ALA A 119 22.77 11.37 24.99
C ALA A 119 21.94 12.66 25.01
N GLN A 120 21.28 12.94 23.92
CA GLN A 120 20.39 14.08 23.74
C GLN A 120 19.03 13.63 23.22
N GLY A 121 17.95 14.36 23.55
CA GLY A 121 16.60 14.08 23.03
C GLY A 121 16.51 14.14 21.50
N SER A 122 17.42 14.87 20.85
CA SER A 122 17.56 14.97 19.41
C SER A 122 18.10 13.69 18.72
N ASP A 123 18.76 12.81 19.46
CA ASP A 123 19.34 11.57 18.92
C ASP A 123 18.25 10.65 18.34
N LEU A 124 17.16 10.45 19.09
CA LEU A 124 16.02 9.70 18.61
C LEU A 124 15.36 10.36 17.39
N LEU A 125 15.25 11.70 17.40
CA LEU A 125 14.68 12.44 16.26
C LEU A 125 15.50 12.22 14.99
N LEU A 126 16.84 12.23 15.09
CA LEU A 126 17.72 11.95 13.95
C LEU A 126 17.51 10.52 13.42
N VAL A 127 17.46 9.52 14.29
CA VAL A 127 17.22 8.11 13.89
C VAL A 127 15.88 7.96 13.18
N LEU A 128 14.82 8.54 13.73
CA LEU A 128 13.48 8.51 13.13
C LEU A 128 13.47 9.22 11.77
N PHE A 129 14.12 10.37 11.67
CA PHE A 129 14.20 11.13 10.41
C PHE A 129 14.97 10.36 9.32
N ILE A 130 16.12 9.79 9.65
CA ILE A 130 16.92 8.99 8.70
C ILE A 130 16.13 7.76 8.24
N GLY A 131 15.47 7.06 9.18
CA GLY A 131 14.61 5.92 8.83
C GLY A 131 13.45 6.29 7.89
N ALA A 132 12.77 7.41 8.15
CA ALA A 132 11.71 7.93 7.29
C ALA A 132 12.24 8.32 5.90
N LEU A 133 13.38 9.02 5.85
CA LEU A 133 14.01 9.42 4.59
C LEU A 133 14.42 8.21 3.75
N ALA A 134 15.05 7.21 4.37
CA ALA A 134 15.46 5.97 3.72
C ALA A 134 14.25 5.20 3.15
N ALA A 135 13.16 5.11 3.93
CA ALA A 135 11.89 4.51 3.47
C ALA A 135 11.26 5.30 2.31
N ALA A 136 11.32 6.65 2.35
CA ALA A 136 10.83 7.50 1.27
C ALA A 136 11.59 7.24 -0.04
N LEU A 137 12.92 7.18 0.02
CA LEU A 137 13.78 6.91 -1.14
C LEU A 137 13.50 5.52 -1.72
N ALA A 138 13.42 4.48 -0.87
CA ALA A 138 13.07 3.12 -1.30
C ALA A 138 11.68 3.08 -1.94
N GLY A 139 10.70 3.78 -1.36
CA GLY A 139 9.36 3.91 -1.89
C GLY A 139 9.30 4.61 -3.24
N ALA A 140 10.07 5.69 -3.43
CA ALA A 140 10.14 6.41 -4.70
C ALA A 140 10.72 5.53 -5.83
N VAL A 141 11.74 4.72 -5.54
CA VAL A 141 12.29 3.74 -6.49
C VAL A 141 11.23 2.70 -6.85
N SER A 142 10.47 2.22 -5.87
CA SER A 142 9.40 1.24 -6.05
C SER A 142 8.29 1.75 -6.97
N LEU A 143 7.86 3.02 -6.82
CA LEU A 143 6.86 3.65 -7.68
C LEU A 143 7.31 3.73 -9.15
N ARG A 144 8.61 3.90 -9.39
CA ARG A 144 9.17 3.97 -10.75
C ARG A 144 8.94 2.67 -11.53
N SER A 145 8.83 1.53 -10.85
CA SER A 145 8.58 0.21 -11.46
C SER A 145 7.10 -0.05 -11.78
N MET A 146 6.17 0.73 -11.20
CA MET A 146 4.71 0.57 -11.38
C MET A 146 4.15 1.29 -12.63
N ARG A 147 4.97 1.59 -13.64
CA ARG A 147 4.52 2.24 -14.88
C ARG A 147 3.53 1.32 -15.63
N GLY A 148 2.27 1.75 -15.71
CA GLY A 148 1.26 1.12 -16.58
C GLY A 148 0.05 0.50 -15.88
N THR A 149 -0.11 0.59 -14.58
CA THR A 149 -1.34 0.15 -13.92
C THR A 149 -2.34 1.31 -13.82
N SER A 150 -3.53 1.12 -14.38
CA SER A 150 -4.68 2.05 -14.32
C SER A 150 -5.34 2.13 -12.92
N GLY A 151 -4.64 1.71 -11.87
CA GLY A 151 -5.14 1.77 -10.50
C GLY A 151 -5.33 3.20 -9.99
N PRO A 152 -6.24 3.45 -9.04
CA PRO A 152 -6.49 4.78 -8.51
C PRO A 152 -5.22 5.34 -7.85
N TYR A 153 -4.71 6.40 -8.42
CA TYR A 153 -3.48 7.10 -7.99
C TYR A 153 -3.47 7.45 -6.48
N ARG A 154 -4.64 7.65 -5.92
CA ARG A 154 -4.83 7.94 -4.49
C ARG A 154 -4.29 6.85 -3.57
N ILE A 155 -4.49 5.58 -3.91
CA ILE A 155 -4.02 4.44 -3.10
C ILE A 155 -2.49 4.37 -3.12
N ALA A 156 -1.87 4.55 -4.29
CA ALA A 156 -0.43 4.53 -4.42
C ALA A 156 0.25 5.62 -3.56
N VAL A 157 -0.33 6.84 -3.55
CA VAL A 157 0.16 7.95 -2.71
C VAL A 157 -0.01 7.65 -1.22
N LEU A 158 -1.17 7.12 -0.80
CA LEU A 158 -1.41 6.77 0.61
C LEU A 158 -0.44 5.68 1.10
N LEU A 159 -0.17 4.67 0.28
CA LEU A 159 0.81 3.63 0.60
C LEU A 159 2.23 4.19 0.71
N LEU A 160 2.60 5.16 -0.14
CA LEU A 160 3.88 5.84 -0.03
C LEU A 160 4.00 6.63 1.27
N VAL A 161 2.94 7.38 1.63
CA VAL A 161 2.91 8.16 2.88
C VAL A 161 2.97 7.25 4.11
N LEU A 162 2.31 6.07 4.07
CA LEU A 162 2.37 5.08 5.16
C LEU A 162 3.80 4.58 5.42
N ARG A 163 4.64 4.50 4.39
CA ARG A 163 6.02 4.03 4.53
C ARG A 163 6.88 4.93 5.41
N LEU A 164 6.59 6.25 5.45
CA LEU A 164 7.37 7.21 6.23
C LEU A 164 7.35 6.90 7.74
N PRO A 165 6.19 6.86 8.42
CA PRO A 165 6.16 6.56 9.84
C PRO A 165 6.60 5.13 10.17
N VAL A 166 6.31 4.17 9.29
CA VAL A 166 6.75 2.78 9.49
C VAL A 166 8.26 2.67 9.36
N GLY A 167 8.89 3.34 8.39
CA GLY A 167 10.35 3.38 8.24
C GLY A 167 11.04 4.07 9.40
N ALA A 168 10.48 5.17 9.92
CA ALA A 168 10.96 5.83 11.12
C ALA A 168 10.96 4.88 12.32
N LEU A 169 9.84 4.24 12.60
CA LEU A 169 9.68 3.30 13.71
C LEU A 169 10.57 2.05 13.55
N SER A 170 10.71 1.54 12.33
CA SER A 170 11.58 0.40 12.03
C SER A 170 13.06 0.72 12.29
N ALA A 171 13.50 1.93 11.94
CA ALA A 171 14.86 2.37 12.22
C ALA A 171 15.11 2.44 13.74
N ALA A 172 14.20 3.07 14.49
CA ALA A 172 14.32 3.15 15.94
C ALA A 172 14.31 1.76 16.60
N LEU A 173 13.38 0.89 16.20
CA LEU A 173 13.30 -0.48 16.69
C LEU A 173 14.58 -1.27 16.35
N GLY A 174 15.10 -1.12 15.14
CA GLY A 174 16.33 -1.78 14.71
C GLY A 174 17.55 -1.37 15.55
N ILE A 175 17.72 -0.07 15.81
CA ILE A 175 18.79 0.41 16.70
C ILE A 175 18.61 -0.11 18.13
N LEU A 176 17.37 -0.15 18.66
CA LEU A 176 17.08 -0.74 19.97
C LEU A 176 17.39 -2.24 20.04
N LEU A 177 17.17 -2.99 18.95
CA LEU A 177 17.53 -4.41 18.89
C LEU A 177 19.05 -4.62 18.92
N ILE A 178 19.82 -3.72 18.27
CA ILE A 178 21.28 -3.76 18.33
C ILE A 178 21.75 -3.39 19.74
N SER A 179 21.23 -2.31 20.34
CA SER A 179 21.61 -1.88 21.67
C SER A 179 21.22 -2.89 22.76
N GLY A 180 20.20 -3.70 22.54
CA GLY A 180 19.77 -4.81 23.40
C GLY A 180 20.53 -6.11 23.19
N GLU A 181 21.59 -6.13 22.36
CA GLU A 181 22.43 -7.32 22.06
C GLU A 181 21.66 -8.51 21.46
N PHE A 182 20.50 -8.24 20.85
CA PHE A 182 19.69 -9.28 20.19
C PHE A 182 20.37 -9.87 18.95
N LEU A 183 21.31 -9.15 18.36
CA LEU A 183 22.05 -9.56 17.17
C LEU A 183 23.48 -9.98 17.57
N PRO A 184 23.79 -11.28 17.63
CA PRO A 184 25.14 -11.75 17.98
C PRO A 184 26.14 -11.24 16.93
N GLY A 185 27.20 -10.57 17.41
CA GLY A 185 28.25 -9.98 16.57
C GLY A 185 28.02 -8.52 16.16
N LEU A 186 26.90 -7.90 16.55
CA LEU A 186 26.62 -6.47 16.35
C LEU A 186 26.38 -5.74 17.69
N SER A 187 27.11 -6.08 18.73
CA SER A 187 26.87 -5.58 20.09
C SER A 187 27.41 -4.17 20.36
N SER A 188 28.29 -3.63 19.50
CA SER A 188 28.79 -2.26 19.63
C SER A 188 28.90 -1.57 18.30
N LEU A 189 28.32 -0.38 18.18
CA LEU A 189 28.55 0.52 17.06
C LEU A 189 29.59 1.56 17.52
N ASP A 190 30.73 1.59 16.79
CA ASP A 190 31.92 2.36 17.21
C ASP A 190 31.90 3.80 16.66
N SER A 191 30.94 4.15 15.80
CA SER A 191 30.87 5.49 15.22
C SER A 191 29.43 5.96 14.98
N GLU A 192 29.23 7.29 15.04
CA GLU A 192 27.98 7.95 14.67
C GLU A 192 27.49 7.56 13.27
N ALA A 193 28.44 7.47 12.33
CA ALA A 193 28.13 7.09 10.95
C ALA A 193 27.57 5.67 10.83
N GLN A 194 28.00 4.74 11.69
CA GLN A 194 27.45 3.39 11.73
C GLN A 194 26.01 3.39 12.25
N ILE A 195 25.71 4.17 13.27
CA ILE A 195 24.35 4.30 13.82
C ILE A 195 23.41 4.83 12.73
N VAL A 196 23.81 5.89 12.02
CA VAL A 196 23.05 6.47 10.91
C VAL A 196 22.88 5.48 9.75
N ALA A 197 23.93 4.75 9.39
CA ALA A 197 23.90 3.75 8.34
C ALA A 197 22.92 2.60 8.67
N TRP A 198 22.94 2.11 9.90
CA TRP A 198 22.01 1.08 10.37
C TRP A 198 20.57 1.60 10.44
N ALA A 199 20.36 2.84 10.91
CA ALA A 199 19.03 3.45 10.88
C ALA A 199 18.47 3.53 9.46
N ALA A 200 19.29 3.91 8.47
CA ALA A 200 18.91 3.90 7.08
C ALA A 200 18.64 2.47 6.56
N ALA A 201 19.49 1.51 6.90
CA ALA A 201 19.32 0.10 6.50
C ALA A 201 18.00 -0.47 7.02
N PHE A 202 17.63 -0.27 8.28
CA PHE A 202 16.36 -0.72 8.84
C PHE A 202 15.16 0.02 8.21
N GLY A 203 15.30 1.30 7.88
CA GLY A 203 14.29 2.07 7.16
C GLY A 203 14.00 1.50 5.77
N ILE A 204 15.00 0.96 5.07
CA ILE A 204 14.83 0.29 3.76
C ILE A 204 14.35 -1.15 3.93
N LEU A 205 14.89 -1.88 4.91
CA LEU A 205 14.65 -3.30 5.11
C LEU A 205 13.17 -3.61 5.37
N GLN A 206 12.46 -2.71 6.05
CA GLN A 206 11.03 -2.85 6.29
C GLN A 206 10.22 -3.08 5.01
N GLU A 207 10.61 -2.46 3.90
CA GLU A 207 9.92 -2.65 2.62
C GLU A 207 10.12 -4.07 2.08
N THR A 208 11.31 -4.61 2.23
CA THR A 208 11.64 -5.97 1.80
C THR A 208 10.85 -7.01 2.60
N VAL A 209 10.75 -6.83 3.91
CA VAL A 209 9.96 -7.69 4.79
C VAL A 209 8.48 -7.62 4.45
N THR A 210 7.93 -6.43 4.27
CA THR A 210 6.51 -6.24 3.90
C THR A 210 6.20 -6.93 2.58
N ARG A 211 7.03 -6.75 1.56
CA ARG A 211 6.86 -7.44 0.26
C ARG A 211 6.94 -8.97 0.38
N ALA A 212 7.83 -9.48 1.23
CA ALA A 212 7.94 -10.93 1.45
C ALA A 212 6.69 -11.49 2.11
N VAL A 213 6.13 -10.79 3.10
CA VAL A 213 4.88 -11.17 3.78
C VAL A 213 3.69 -11.11 2.81
N ASP A 214 3.57 -10.05 2.01
CA ASP A 214 2.50 -9.90 1.01
C ASP A 214 2.55 -11.03 -0.02
N LYS A 215 3.74 -11.40 -0.48
CA LYS A 215 3.93 -12.50 -1.43
C LYS A 215 3.54 -13.85 -0.84
N GLN A 216 3.88 -14.09 0.42
CA GLN A 216 3.46 -15.29 1.14
C GLN A 216 1.94 -15.31 1.36
N GLY A 217 1.34 -14.19 1.71
CA GLY A 217 -0.11 -14.05 1.86
C GLY A 217 -0.87 -14.37 0.57
N GLN A 218 -0.37 -13.92 -0.59
CA GLN A 218 -0.95 -14.24 -1.90
C GLN A 218 -0.85 -15.73 -2.21
N LEU A 219 0.29 -16.38 -1.94
CA LEU A 219 0.46 -17.82 -2.16
C LEU A 219 -0.53 -18.65 -1.31
N VAL A 220 -0.79 -18.24 -0.07
CA VAL A 220 -1.78 -18.90 0.78
C VAL A 220 -3.20 -18.72 0.23
N LEU A 221 -3.55 -17.52 -0.23
CA LEU A 221 -4.87 -17.24 -0.82
C LEU A 221 -5.10 -17.99 -2.13
N ASP A 222 -4.07 -18.12 -2.97
CA ASP A 222 -4.15 -18.86 -4.23
C ASP A 222 -4.32 -20.36 -3.95
N ASN A 223 -3.63 -20.90 -2.95
CA ASN A 223 -3.79 -22.31 -2.54
C ASN A 223 -5.18 -22.61 -1.96
N VAL A 224 -5.81 -21.64 -1.27
CA VAL A 224 -7.18 -21.79 -0.75
C VAL A 224 -8.22 -21.70 -1.87
N ARG A 225 -7.95 -20.93 -2.95
CA ARG A 225 -8.82 -20.82 -4.13
C ARG A 225 -8.72 -22.02 -5.10
N ALA A 226 -7.68 -22.85 -5.00
CA ALA A 226 -7.41 -23.97 -5.91
C ALA A 226 -8.13 -25.30 -5.62
N PRO A 227 -8.94 -25.55 -4.56
CA PRO A 227 -9.50 -26.88 -4.31
C PRO A 227 -10.61 -27.33 -5.27
N ASN A 228 -11.13 -26.48 -6.17
CA ASN A 228 -12.33 -26.80 -6.95
C ASN A 228 -12.09 -27.16 -8.44
N ARG A 229 -10.86 -27.52 -8.85
CA ARG A 229 -10.60 -28.01 -10.23
C ARG A 229 -10.35 -29.52 -10.34
N GLY A 230 -10.82 -30.31 -9.38
CA GLY A 230 -10.48 -31.72 -9.32
C GLY A 230 -11.67 -32.69 -9.18
N PHE A 231 -12.84 -32.43 -9.77
CA PHE A 231 -13.87 -33.47 -9.93
C PHE A 231 -14.67 -33.20 -11.22
N GLU A 232 -14.04 -33.45 -12.36
CA GLU A 232 -14.75 -33.87 -13.57
C GLU A 232 -14.03 -35.08 -14.12
N HIS A 233 -14.62 -36.24 -13.82
CA HIS A 233 -14.47 -37.50 -14.55
C HIS A 233 -15.82 -37.92 -15.03
#